data_2e5be6a1888d5106cdafc922925b6704
#
_entry.id   2e5be6a1888d5106cdafc922925b6704
#
_cell.length_a   1.000
_cell.length_b   1.000
_cell.length_c   1.000
_cell.angle_alpha   90.00
_cell.angle_beta   90.00
_cell.angle_gamma   90.00
#
_symmetry.space_group_name_H-M   'P 1'
#
loop_
_entity.id
_entity.type
_entity.pdbx_description
1 polymer ?
#
loop_
_entity_poly.entity_id
_entity_poly.type
_entity_poly.pdbx_seq_one_letter_code
_entity_poly.pdbx_strand_id
1 'polypeptide(L)'
;MGKAEENKQHKRLSLLNTAFELFTTKGVNKTSISEISEQAGIAKGTFYLYFKDKYDIRNKLISHQSGLVLSKALEALKESRIEEQYSGLEGFKKTFLFIADNVINQFTENKALLTFISKNLSWAIFKKALTTNSADDSIDFRQAYYSLIERSGIQFKEPEIMLFM
;
A
#
# COMPACT_ATOMS: atom_id res chain seq x y z
N MET A 1 22.27 -5.50 -5.11
CA MET A 1 21.42 -6.66 -4.75
C MET A 1 21.93 -7.89 -5.50
N GLY A 2 21.94 -9.06 -4.87
CA GLY A 2 22.38 -10.28 -5.56
C GLY A 2 21.25 -10.86 -6.43
N LYS A 3 21.59 -11.52 -7.54
CA LYS A 3 20.65 -12.16 -8.49
C LYS A 3 19.60 -13.08 -7.83
N ALA A 4 19.95 -13.70 -6.70
CA ALA A 4 19.03 -14.54 -5.91
C ALA A 4 17.93 -13.70 -5.23
N GLU A 5 18.28 -12.54 -4.69
CA GLU A 5 17.33 -11.65 -4.04
C GLU A 5 16.38 -10.98 -5.05
N GLU A 6 16.91 -10.57 -6.22
CA GLU A 6 16.08 -10.06 -7.32
C GLU A 6 15.06 -11.10 -7.79
N ASN A 7 15.46 -12.36 -7.91
CA ASN A 7 14.57 -13.45 -8.30
C ASN A 7 13.50 -13.74 -7.24
N LYS A 8 13.84 -13.62 -5.95
CA LYS A 8 12.90 -13.73 -4.83
C LYS A 8 11.85 -12.63 -4.88
N GLN A 9 12.28 -11.37 -5.04
CA GLN A 9 11.39 -10.22 -5.16
C GLN A 9 10.47 -10.32 -6.38
N HIS A 10 11.01 -10.74 -7.53
CA HIS A 10 10.21 -10.93 -8.74
C HIS A 10 9.10 -11.97 -8.54
N LYS A 11 9.40 -13.12 -7.94
CA LYS A 11 8.40 -14.16 -7.64
C LYS A 11 7.32 -13.66 -6.66
N ARG A 12 7.74 -12.91 -5.64
CA ARG A 12 6.81 -12.32 -4.67
C ARG A 12 5.87 -11.33 -5.32
N LEU A 13 6.37 -10.42 -6.16
CA LEU A 13 5.57 -9.44 -6.91
C LEU A 13 4.63 -10.12 -7.90
N SER A 14 5.07 -11.18 -8.59
CA SER A 14 4.22 -11.96 -9.49
C SER A 14 3.01 -12.56 -8.75
N LEU A 15 3.23 -13.14 -7.57
CA LEU A 15 2.15 -13.66 -6.72
C LEU A 15 1.18 -12.54 -6.26
N LEU A 16 1.70 -11.37 -5.86
CA LEU A 16 0.87 -10.23 -5.46
C LEU A 16 0.02 -9.71 -6.61
N ASN A 17 0.60 -9.53 -7.79
CA ASN A 17 -0.12 -9.02 -8.97
C ASN A 17 -1.22 -10.01 -9.40
N THR A 18 -0.91 -11.30 -9.48
CA THR A 18 -1.89 -12.32 -9.81
C THR A 18 -3.01 -12.41 -8.77
N ALA A 19 -2.65 -12.32 -7.48
CA ALA A 19 -3.66 -12.30 -6.41
C ALA A 19 -4.56 -11.05 -6.52
N PHE A 20 -4.02 -9.90 -6.87
CA PHE A 20 -4.80 -8.68 -7.08
C PHE A 20 -5.83 -8.85 -8.19
N GLU A 21 -5.42 -9.35 -9.35
CA GLU A 21 -6.30 -9.62 -10.48
C GLU A 21 -7.44 -10.59 -10.10
N LEU A 22 -7.09 -11.71 -9.46
CA LEU A 22 -8.08 -12.69 -9.03
C LEU A 22 -9.03 -12.18 -7.94
N PHE A 23 -8.50 -11.44 -6.96
CA PHE A 23 -9.31 -10.89 -5.87
C PHE A 23 -10.25 -9.77 -6.33
N THR A 24 -9.84 -8.99 -7.33
CA THR A 24 -10.67 -7.92 -7.89
C THR A 24 -11.74 -8.45 -8.85
N THR A 25 -11.48 -9.54 -9.56
CA THR A 25 -12.43 -10.13 -10.52
C THR A 25 -13.44 -11.07 -9.87
N LYS A 26 -13.02 -12.00 -9.03
CA LYS A 26 -13.90 -13.00 -8.43
C LYS A 26 -13.99 -12.98 -6.90
N GLY A 27 -13.19 -12.15 -6.27
CA GLY A 27 -13.17 -11.99 -4.81
C GLY A 27 -12.26 -12.99 -4.07
N VAL A 28 -11.83 -12.59 -2.86
CA VAL A 28 -10.90 -13.38 -2.03
C VAL A 28 -11.45 -14.77 -1.70
N ASN A 29 -12.73 -14.87 -1.37
CA ASN A 29 -13.34 -16.14 -0.93
C ASN A 29 -13.35 -17.18 -2.05
N LYS A 30 -13.57 -16.77 -3.29
CA LYS A 30 -13.67 -17.66 -4.47
C LYS A 30 -12.31 -17.94 -5.12
N THR A 31 -11.22 -17.36 -4.62
CA THR A 31 -9.86 -17.58 -5.13
C THR A 31 -9.13 -18.59 -4.26
N SER A 32 -8.43 -19.53 -4.89
CA SER A 32 -7.58 -20.54 -4.23
C SER A 32 -6.09 -20.22 -4.37
N ILE A 33 -5.28 -20.70 -3.42
CA ILE A 33 -3.81 -20.60 -3.50
C ILE A 33 -3.27 -21.32 -4.74
N SER A 34 -3.86 -22.45 -5.08
CA SER A 34 -3.47 -23.23 -6.29
C SER A 34 -3.62 -22.39 -7.54
N GLU A 35 -4.73 -21.70 -7.68
CA GLU A 35 -5.02 -20.82 -8.81
C GLU A 35 -4.09 -19.59 -8.86
N ILE A 36 -3.82 -18.95 -7.73
CA ILE A 36 -2.85 -17.85 -7.68
C ILE A 36 -1.47 -18.34 -8.14
N SER A 37 -1.04 -19.50 -7.63
CA SER A 37 0.27 -20.05 -7.96
C SER A 37 0.38 -20.45 -9.44
N GLU A 38 -0.65 -21.12 -9.99
CA GLU A 38 -0.71 -21.56 -11.38
C GLU A 38 -0.65 -20.38 -12.34
N GLN A 39 -1.49 -19.35 -12.13
CA GLN A 39 -1.49 -18.16 -12.98
C GLN A 39 -0.21 -17.33 -12.85
N ALA A 40 0.42 -17.31 -11.67
CA ALA A 40 1.71 -16.64 -11.46
C ALA A 40 2.89 -17.41 -12.06
N GLY A 41 2.68 -18.65 -12.57
CA GLY A 41 3.75 -19.52 -13.06
C GLY A 41 4.69 -20.00 -11.94
N ILE A 42 4.17 -20.14 -10.72
CA ILE A 42 4.96 -20.46 -9.51
C ILE A 42 4.40 -21.74 -8.88
N ALA A 43 5.29 -22.67 -8.52
CA ALA A 43 4.86 -23.90 -7.85
C ALA A 43 4.15 -23.58 -6.51
N LYS A 44 3.05 -24.27 -6.22
CA LYS A 44 2.25 -24.07 -4.99
C LYS A 44 3.10 -24.16 -3.72
N GLY A 45 4.08 -25.05 -3.66
CA GLY A 45 5.02 -25.12 -2.53
C GLY A 45 5.84 -23.86 -2.35
N THR A 46 6.20 -23.19 -3.44
CA THR A 46 6.94 -21.93 -3.43
C THR A 46 6.09 -20.76 -2.91
N PHE A 47 4.76 -20.79 -3.10
CA PHE A 47 3.86 -19.78 -2.50
C PHE A 47 4.07 -19.67 -0.99
N TYR A 48 4.18 -20.80 -0.29
CA TYR A 48 4.31 -20.85 1.16
C TYR A 48 5.66 -20.34 1.69
N LEU A 49 6.65 -20.11 0.82
CA LEU A 49 7.89 -19.40 1.19
C LEU A 49 7.67 -17.88 1.33
N TYR A 50 6.61 -17.33 0.74
CA TYR A 50 6.32 -15.89 0.74
C TYR A 50 5.10 -15.53 1.58
N PHE A 51 4.08 -16.38 1.60
CA PHE A 51 2.79 -16.09 2.22
C PHE A 51 2.26 -17.31 2.98
N LYS A 52 1.79 -17.08 4.19
CA LYS A 52 1.28 -18.13 5.07
C LYS A 52 -0.01 -18.77 4.50
N ASP A 53 -0.90 -17.94 4.00
CA ASP A 53 -2.19 -18.33 3.43
C ASP A 53 -2.74 -17.23 2.51
N LYS A 54 -3.95 -17.42 1.96
CA LYS A 54 -4.58 -16.44 1.08
C LYS A 54 -5.01 -15.14 1.78
N TYR A 55 -5.17 -15.16 3.08
CA TYR A 55 -5.49 -13.95 3.85
C TYR A 55 -4.23 -13.15 4.17
N ASP A 56 -3.10 -13.83 4.34
CA ASP A 56 -1.79 -13.19 4.49
C ASP A 56 -1.40 -12.43 3.21
N ILE A 57 -1.50 -13.07 2.02
CA ILE A 57 -1.24 -12.36 0.77
C ILE A 57 -2.24 -11.23 0.53
N ARG A 58 -3.53 -11.38 0.88
CA ARG A 58 -4.52 -10.29 0.82
C ARG A 58 -4.09 -9.10 1.69
N ASN A 59 -3.69 -9.34 2.92
CA ASN A 59 -3.32 -8.28 3.86
C ASN A 59 -2.05 -7.55 3.39
N LYS A 60 -1.05 -8.29 2.91
CA LYS A 60 0.16 -7.71 2.32
C LYS A 60 -0.14 -6.95 1.04
N LEU A 61 -1.08 -7.44 0.24
CA LEU A 61 -1.53 -6.75 -0.97
C LEU A 61 -2.21 -5.42 -0.66
N ILE A 62 -3.05 -5.35 0.38
CA ILE A 62 -3.67 -4.10 0.83
C ILE A 62 -2.59 -3.10 1.23
N SER A 63 -1.62 -3.52 2.06
CA SER A 63 -0.51 -2.67 2.48
C SER A 63 0.32 -2.17 1.28
N HIS A 64 0.66 -3.07 0.36
CA HIS A 64 1.41 -2.74 -0.85
C HIS A 64 0.67 -1.73 -1.74
N GLN A 65 -0.60 -1.98 -2.05
CA GLN A 65 -1.41 -1.10 -2.89
C GLN A 65 -1.65 0.27 -2.23
N SER A 66 -1.90 0.30 -0.92
CA SER A 66 -2.03 1.56 -0.17
C SER A 66 -0.72 2.36 -0.17
N GLY A 67 0.42 1.67 -0.04
CA GLY A 67 1.74 2.30 -0.14
C GLY A 67 1.99 2.90 -1.53
N LEU A 68 1.62 2.19 -2.60
CA LEU A 68 1.72 2.71 -3.98
C LEU A 68 0.89 3.98 -4.19
N VAL A 69 -0.36 3.99 -3.72
CA VAL A 69 -1.25 5.15 -3.83
C VAL A 69 -0.65 6.35 -3.10
N LEU A 70 -0.20 6.14 -1.86
CA LEU A 70 0.38 7.22 -1.05
C LEU A 70 1.72 7.71 -1.62
N SER A 71 2.60 6.81 -2.07
CA SER A 71 3.89 7.19 -2.67
C SER A 71 3.72 8.04 -3.92
N LYS A 72 2.78 7.69 -4.82
CA LYS A 72 2.45 8.51 -5.99
C LYS A 72 1.94 9.89 -5.62
N ALA A 73 1.09 9.98 -4.60
CA ALA A 73 0.60 11.28 -4.12
C ALA A 73 1.73 12.15 -3.53
N LEU A 74 2.68 11.52 -2.82
CA LEU A 74 3.86 12.22 -2.28
C LEU A 74 4.85 12.66 -3.38
N GLU A 75 5.05 11.87 -4.42
CA GLU A 75 5.83 12.25 -5.59
C GLU A 75 5.20 13.46 -6.30
N ALA A 76 3.91 13.42 -6.57
CA ALA A 76 3.17 14.54 -7.15
C ALA A 76 3.23 15.81 -6.27
N LEU A 77 3.16 15.65 -4.94
CA LEU A 77 3.31 16.76 -3.99
C LEU A 77 4.70 17.41 -4.13
N LYS A 78 5.74 16.61 -4.20
CA LYS A 78 7.11 17.11 -4.38
C LYS A 78 7.27 17.90 -5.68
N GLU A 79 6.67 17.45 -6.77
CA GLU A 79 6.69 18.13 -8.06
C GLU A 79 5.88 19.45 -8.04
N SER A 80 4.81 19.51 -7.25
CA SER A 80 3.93 20.69 -7.14
C SER A 80 4.59 21.91 -6.49
N ARG A 81 5.66 21.71 -5.71
CA ARG A 81 6.36 22.72 -4.91
C ARG A 81 5.48 23.49 -3.93
N ILE A 82 4.35 22.94 -3.54
CA ILE A 82 3.44 23.57 -2.56
C ILE A 82 4.17 23.84 -1.24
N GLU A 83 5.03 22.90 -0.81
CA GLU A 83 5.78 23.02 0.43
C GLU A 83 6.82 24.17 0.42
N GLU A 84 7.28 24.60 -0.76
CA GLU A 84 8.17 25.75 -0.92
C GLU A 84 7.42 27.09 -0.86
N GLN A 85 6.13 27.09 -1.24
CA GLN A 85 5.31 28.28 -1.37
C GLN A 85 4.54 28.64 -0.10
N TYR A 86 4.21 27.65 0.71
CA TYR A 86 3.34 27.78 1.87
C TYR A 86 3.95 27.15 3.10
N SER A 87 3.77 27.78 4.27
CA SER A 87 4.25 27.30 5.56
C SER A 87 3.18 27.35 6.64
N GLY A 88 3.46 26.76 7.79
CA GLY A 88 2.55 26.76 8.94
C GLY A 88 1.20 26.07 8.64
N LEU A 89 0.14 26.54 9.25
CA LEU A 89 -1.19 25.93 9.12
C LEU A 89 -1.75 25.97 7.69
N GLU A 90 -1.44 27.03 6.94
CA GLU A 90 -1.88 27.14 5.55
C GLU A 90 -1.15 26.14 4.66
N GLY A 91 0.16 26.00 4.82
CA GLY A 91 0.96 24.99 4.13
C GLY A 91 0.44 23.59 4.43
N PHE A 92 0.17 23.27 5.69
CA PHE A 92 -0.40 21.99 6.07
C PHE A 92 -1.74 21.71 5.38
N LYS A 93 -2.68 22.68 5.40
CA LYS A 93 -3.98 22.52 4.74
C LYS A 93 -3.84 22.26 3.25
N LYS A 94 -2.98 23.02 2.56
CA LYS A 94 -2.76 22.85 1.11
C LYS A 94 -2.12 21.51 0.78
N THR A 95 -1.13 21.10 1.55
CA THR A 95 -0.47 19.78 1.42
C THR A 95 -1.48 18.65 1.63
N PHE A 96 -2.28 18.73 2.69
CA PHE A 96 -3.28 17.71 2.99
C PHE A 96 -4.34 17.60 1.88
N LEU A 97 -4.89 18.72 1.44
CA LEU A 97 -5.90 18.75 0.37
C LEU A 97 -5.32 18.22 -0.96
N PHE A 98 -4.08 18.59 -1.28
CA PHE A 98 -3.41 18.10 -2.49
C PHE A 98 -3.24 16.58 -2.47
N ILE A 99 -2.78 16.01 -1.34
CA ILE A 99 -2.63 14.57 -1.19
C ILE A 99 -4.00 13.88 -1.25
N ALA A 100 -5.01 14.40 -0.55
CA ALA A 100 -6.35 13.83 -0.57
C ALA A 100 -6.93 13.82 -1.99
N ASP A 101 -6.78 14.90 -2.75
CA ASP A 101 -7.23 15.00 -4.14
C ASP A 101 -6.53 13.99 -5.04
N ASN A 102 -5.21 13.87 -4.92
CA ASN A 102 -4.43 12.86 -5.67
C ASN A 102 -4.88 11.42 -5.36
N VAL A 103 -5.11 11.10 -4.09
CA VAL A 103 -5.61 9.77 -3.68
C VAL A 103 -7.00 9.51 -4.25
N ILE A 104 -7.90 10.48 -4.17
CA ILE A 104 -9.26 10.37 -4.74
C ILE A 104 -9.19 10.16 -6.25
N ASN A 105 -8.35 10.90 -6.96
CA ASN A 105 -8.19 10.76 -8.40
C ASN A 105 -7.67 9.37 -8.78
N GLN A 106 -6.67 8.85 -8.08
CA GLN A 106 -6.17 7.48 -8.29
C GLN A 106 -7.28 6.43 -8.11
N PHE A 107 -8.14 6.58 -7.11
CA PHE A 107 -9.28 5.67 -6.90
C PHE A 107 -10.38 5.85 -7.96
N THR A 108 -10.58 7.05 -8.44
CA THR A 108 -11.56 7.33 -9.51
C THR A 108 -11.13 6.70 -10.83
N GLU A 109 -9.83 6.73 -11.13
CA GLU A 109 -9.23 6.10 -12.31
C GLU A 109 -9.19 4.58 -12.20
N ASN A 110 -9.00 4.03 -10.99
CA ASN A 110 -8.93 2.59 -10.74
C ASN A 110 -10.01 2.10 -9.77
N LYS A 111 -11.21 1.89 -10.31
CA LYS A 111 -12.37 1.38 -9.54
C LYS A 111 -12.15 -0.02 -8.95
N ALA A 112 -11.32 -0.86 -9.57
CA ALA A 112 -10.98 -2.17 -9.05
C ALA A 112 -10.15 -2.05 -7.76
N LEU A 113 -9.18 -1.14 -7.74
CA LEU A 113 -8.38 -0.83 -6.57
C LEU A 113 -9.25 -0.26 -5.44
N LEU A 114 -10.11 0.73 -5.74
CA LEU A 114 -11.04 1.29 -4.76
C LEU A 114 -11.93 0.20 -4.14
N THR A 115 -12.53 -0.63 -4.99
CA THR A 115 -13.40 -1.73 -4.52
C THR A 115 -12.63 -2.75 -3.68
N PHE A 116 -11.42 -3.08 -4.07
CA PHE A 116 -10.58 -4.01 -3.33
C PHE A 116 -10.21 -3.45 -1.95
N ILE A 117 -9.72 -2.22 -1.89
CA ILE A 117 -9.34 -1.57 -0.62
C ILE A 117 -10.58 -1.38 0.27
N SER A 118 -11.67 -0.81 -0.23
CA SER A 118 -12.87 -0.54 0.58
C SER A 118 -13.51 -1.79 1.18
N LYS A 119 -13.46 -2.92 0.48
CA LYS A 119 -14.01 -4.20 0.97
C LYS A 119 -13.10 -4.95 1.91
N ASN A 120 -11.80 -4.74 1.85
CA ASN A 120 -10.83 -5.56 2.54
C ASN A 120 -10.01 -4.81 3.60
N LEU A 121 -9.95 -3.48 3.54
CA LEU A 121 -9.27 -2.67 4.55
C LEU A 121 -10.07 -2.69 5.84
N SER A 122 -9.46 -3.19 6.90
CA SER A 122 -9.96 -3.05 8.26
C SER A 122 -8.95 -2.26 9.09
N TRP A 123 -9.42 -1.69 10.22
CA TRP A 123 -8.54 -1.00 11.14
C TRP A 123 -7.36 -1.87 11.59
N ALA A 124 -7.59 -3.15 11.86
CA ALA A 124 -6.55 -4.08 12.28
C ALA A 124 -5.45 -4.26 11.19
N ILE A 125 -5.84 -4.33 9.91
CA ILE A 125 -4.90 -4.42 8.80
C ILE A 125 -4.11 -3.12 8.66
N PHE A 126 -4.79 -1.97 8.75
CA PHE A 126 -4.17 -0.66 8.66
C PHE A 126 -3.16 -0.44 9.81
N LYS A 127 -3.57 -0.71 11.06
CA LYS A 127 -2.68 -0.64 12.22
C LYS A 127 -1.45 -1.54 12.06
N LYS A 128 -1.66 -2.77 11.59
CA LYS A 128 -0.55 -3.69 11.32
C LYS A 128 0.40 -3.15 10.26
N ALA A 129 -0.10 -2.55 9.18
CA ALA A 129 0.73 -1.94 8.14
C ALA A 129 1.58 -0.78 8.68
N LEU A 130 1.09 -0.02 9.67
CA LEU A 130 1.84 1.05 10.31
C LEU A 130 2.88 0.56 11.33
N THR A 131 2.62 -0.56 12.00
CA THR A 131 3.46 -1.05 13.09
C THR A 131 4.50 -2.09 12.69
N THR A 132 4.32 -2.74 11.52
CA THR A 132 5.22 -3.80 11.05
C THR A 132 6.24 -3.24 10.07
N ASN A 133 7.53 -3.35 10.41
CA ASN A 133 8.60 -3.14 9.44
C ASN A 133 8.60 -4.31 8.46
N SER A 134 8.07 -4.09 7.27
CA SER A 134 8.20 -5.04 6.17
C SER A 134 9.53 -4.80 5.46
N ALA A 135 10.58 -5.45 5.93
CA ALA A 135 11.88 -5.42 5.27
C ALA A 135 11.84 -5.95 3.81
N ASP A 136 10.72 -6.55 3.43
CA ASP A 136 10.50 -7.23 2.14
C ASP A 136 9.65 -6.40 1.15
N ASP A 137 9.05 -5.27 1.55
CA ASP A 137 8.23 -4.44 0.67
C ASP A 137 9.04 -3.26 0.12
N SER A 138 9.24 -3.21 -1.18
CA SER A 138 9.88 -2.09 -1.89
C SER A 138 9.14 -0.75 -1.73
N ILE A 139 7.90 -0.80 -1.21
CA ILE A 139 7.07 0.35 -0.88
C ILE A 139 6.53 0.14 0.53
N ASP A 140 7.14 0.83 1.48
CA ASP A 140 6.73 0.80 2.88
C ASP A 140 5.66 1.87 3.12
N PHE A 141 4.39 1.43 3.27
CA PHE A 141 3.26 2.30 3.63
C PHE A 141 3.56 3.11 4.90
N ARG A 142 4.23 2.49 5.88
CA ARG A 142 4.64 3.16 7.12
C ARG A 142 5.60 4.31 6.83
N GLN A 143 6.62 4.10 6.01
CA GLN A 143 7.59 5.13 5.66
C GLN A 143 6.92 6.30 4.93
N ALA A 144 6.04 6.01 3.98
CA ALA A 144 5.26 7.02 3.26
C ALA A 144 4.35 7.81 4.22
N TYR A 145 3.67 7.15 5.15
CA TYR A 145 2.81 7.76 6.15
C TYR A 145 3.59 8.68 7.13
N TYR A 146 4.70 8.19 7.69
CA TYR A 146 5.52 9.02 8.60
C TYR A 146 6.18 10.20 7.87
N SER A 147 6.62 10.03 6.62
CA SER A 147 7.07 11.14 5.78
C SER A 147 6.02 12.25 5.63
N LEU A 148 4.75 11.86 5.48
CA LEU A 148 3.64 12.82 5.41
C LEU A 148 3.47 13.60 6.71
N ILE A 149 3.52 12.91 7.85
CA ILE A 149 3.41 13.54 9.17
C ILE A 149 4.59 14.51 9.44
N GLU A 150 5.81 14.08 9.19
CA GLU A 150 6.99 14.92 9.36
C GLU A 150 6.92 16.19 8.52
N ARG A 151 6.47 16.08 7.26
CA ARG A 151 6.29 17.21 6.36
C ARG A 151 5.19 18.17 6.81
N SER A 152 4.20 17.69 7.58
CA SER A 152 3.13 18.54 8.07
C SER A 152 3.61 19.63 9.04
N GLY A 153 4.80 19.48 9.64
CA GLY A 153 5.35 20.38 10.65
C GLY A 153 4.57 20.40 11.97
N ILE A 154 3.56 19.53 12.10
CA ILE A 154 2.73 19.41 13.30
C ILE A 154 3.33 18.32 14.19
N GLN A 155 3.68 18.67 15.42
CA GLN A 155 4.11 17.69 16.40
C GLN A 155 2.89 16.97 16.99
N PHE A 156 2.68 15.74 16.55
CA PHE A 156 1.72 14.84 17.18
C PHE A 156 2.42 14.08 18.31
N LYS A 157 1.83 14.09 19.51
CA LYS A 157 2.35 13.33 20.65
C LYS A 157 2.37 11.82 20.38
N GLU A 158 1.40 11.34 19.59
CA GLU A 158 1.28 9.97 19.16
C GLU A 158 0.70 9.96 17.74
N PRO A 159 1.55 9.83 16.68
CA PRO A 159 1.09 9.85 15.28
C PRO A 159 0.03 8.78 14.94
N GLU A 160 -0.01 7.71 15.75
CA GLU A 160 -0.99 6.64 15.60
C GLU A 160 -2.41 7.06 16.00
N ILE A 161 -2.56 8.04 16.91
CA ILE A 161 -3.86 8.53 17.40
C ILE A 161 -4.51 9.48 16.39
N MET A 162 -3.73 10.13 15.54
CA MET A 162 -4.23 11.03 14.50
C MET A 162 -5.23 10.40 13.54
N LEU A 163 -5.21 9.07 13.44
CA LEU A 163 -6.11 8.28 12.60
C LEU A 163 -7.46 7.99 13.25
N PHE A 164 -7.66 8.39 14.49
CA PHE A 164 -8.91 8.16 15.26
C PHE A 164 -9.76 9.42 15.45
N MET A 165 -9.26 10.59 15.07
CA MET A 165 -10.00 11.84 15.12
C MET A 165 -10.49 12.28 13.74
#